data_7c020eb875be1cb9cf6c214a2f4cf046
#
_entry.id   7c020eb875be1cb9cf6c214a2f4cf046
#
_cell.length_a   1.000
_cell.length_b   1.000
_cell.length_c   1.000
_cell.angle_alpha   90.00
_cell.angle_beta   90.00
_cell.angle_gamma   90.00
#
_symmetry.space_group_name_H-M   'P 1'
#
loop_
_entity.id
_entity.type
_entity.pdbx_description
1 polymer ?
#
loop_
_entity_poly.entity_id
_entity_poly.type
_entity_poly.pdbx_seq_one_letter_code
_entity_poly.pdbx_strand_id
1 'polypeptide(L)'
;VEETIFATDNEVLKIIAAYEKAVENPDDPERYQKAFEAMERHQAWDFETQYKQILFKLQLTQLDAKVSTLSGGQKKRLALANALLNKPDLLILDEPTNHLDLEMIEWLEEFFKKEDITLLMVTHDRYFLERVCNEILELENGVLYSYKGNYSYYLDKKEARVEIEKTNTDKAQQLYKKE
;
A
#
# COMPACT_ATOMS: atom_id res chain seq x y z
N VAL A 1 -0.45 -5.24 19.02
CA VAL A 1 -0.74 -4.68 17.67
C VAL A 1 -0.86 -3.18 17.79
N GLU A 2 -1.71 -2.70 18.62
CA GLU A 2 -1.94 -1.27 18.83
C GLU A 2 -0.66 -0.52 19.24
N GLU A 3 0.11 -1.04 20.21
CA GLU A 3 1.41 -0.48 20.59
C GLU A 3 2.37 -0.31 19.40
N THR A 4 2.35 -1.24 18.45
CA THR A 4 3.21 -1.19 17.25
C THR A 4 2.73 -0.11 16.29
N ILE A 5 1.43 0.10 16.16
CA ILE A 5 0.84 1.15 15.34
C ILE A 5 1.14 2.52 15.94
N PHE A 6 0.97 2.68 17.24
CA PHE A 6 1.23 3.94 17.94
C PHE A 6 2.72 4.23 18.18
N ALA A 7 3.60 3.24 18.01
CA ALA A 7 5.05 3.43 18.06
C ALA A 7 5.65 4.03 16.78
N THR A 8 4.82 4.30 15.77
CA THR A 8 5.27 5.00 14.55
C THR A 8 5.56 6.46 14.84
N ASP A 9 6.33 7.13 14.01
CA ASP A 9 6.69 8.56 14.15
C ASP A 9 5.53 9.52 13.79
N ASN A 10 4.32 8.99 13.63
CA ASN A 10 3.13 9.79 13.36
C ASN A 10 2.63 10.47 14.64
N GLU A 11 2.74 11.81 14.67
CA GLU A 11 2.35 12.62 15.83
C GLU A 11 0.85 12.48 16.17
N VAL A 12 0.00 12.39 15.15
CA VAL A 12 -1.46 12.25 15.35
C VAL A 12 -1.79 10.92 16.03
N LEU A 13 -1.13 9.82 15.65
CA LEU A 13 -1.30 8.52 16.30
C LEU A 13 -0.88 8.56 17.78
N LYS A 14 0.19 9.28 18.13
CA LYS A 14 0.63 9.47 19.53
C LYS A 14 -0.42 10.24 20.34
N ILE A 15 -1.07 11.23 19.73
CA ILE A 15 -2.15 12.01 20.34
C ILE A 15 -3.38 11.12 20.59
N ILE A 16 -3.78 10.30 19.61
CA ILE A 16 -4.90 9.37 19.75
C ILE A 16 -4.61 8.37 20.87
N ALA A 17 -3.42 7.77 20.91
CA ALA A 17 -3.02 6.84 21.97
C ALA A 17 -3.04 7.49 23.37
N ALA A 18 -2.65 8.75 23.47
CA ALA A 18 -2.71 9.49 24.74
C ALA A 18 -4.15 9.74 25.18
N TYR A 19 -5.05 10.03 24.24
CA TYR A 19 -6.47 10.20 24.50
C TYR A 19 -7.14 8.89 24.94
N GLU A 20 -6.94 7.79 24.22
CA GLU A 20 -7.48 6.49 24.58
C GLU A 20 -7.05 6.07 26.00
N LYS A 21 -5.77 6.23 26.33
CA LYS A 21 -5.27 5.98 27.70
C LYS A 21 -5.86 6.91 28.77
N ALA A 22 -6.23 8.14 28.40
CA ALA A 22 -6.87 9.07 29.33
C ALA A 22 -8.34 8.69 29.58
N VAL A 23 -9.04 8.19 28.56
CA VAL A 23 -10.43 7.68 28.67
C VAL A 23 -10.50 6.44 29.56
N GLU A 24 -9.51 5.54 29.48
CA GLU A 24 -9.42 4.34 30.33
C GLU A 24 -9.17 4.65 31.81
N ASN A 25 -8.63 5.84 32.15
CA ASN A 25 -8.35 6.28 33.51
C ASN A 25 -9.13 7.54 33.88
N PRO A 26 -10.42 7.43 34.20
CA PRO A 26 -11.29 8.58 34.46
C PRO A 26 -10.95 9.34 35.74
N ASP A 27 -10.05 8.82 36.57
CA ASP A 27 -9.64 9.42 37.84
C ASP A 27 -8.67 10.62 37.70
N ASP A 28 -8.20 10.91 36.46
CA ASP A 28 -7.31 12.04 36.15
C ASP A 28 -7.95 13.02 35.16
N PRO A 29 -8.82 13.94 35.64
CA PRO A 29 -9.51 14.90 34.79
C PRO A 29 -8.57 15.86 34.04
N GLU A 30 -7.43 16.21 34.62
CA GLU A 30 -6.48 17.12 33.96
C GLU A 30 -5.81 16.44 32.76
N ARG A 31 -5.47 15.17 32.90
CA ARG A 31 -4.91 14.38 31.79
C ARG A 31 -5.90 14.20 30.67
N TYR A 32 -7.17 13.91 30.99
CA TYR A 32 -8.23 13.80 30.01
C TYR A 32 -8.41 15.12 29.25
N GLN A 33 -8.50 16.25 29.97
CA GLN A 33 -8.70 17.56 29.35
C GLN A 33 -7.55 17.91 28.38
N LYS A 34 -6.29 17.69 28.78
CA LYS A 34 -5.12 17.92 27.93
C LYS A 34 -5.14 17.05 26.67
N ALA A 35 -5.49 15.78 26.81
CA ALA A 35 -5.57 14.85 25.69
C ALA A 35 -6.70 15.23 24.72
N PHE A 36 -7.87 15.62 25.25
CA PHE A 36 -8.99 16.10 24.46
C PHE A 36 -8.64 17.36 23.66
N GLU A 37 -8.02 18.35 24.30
CA GLU A 37 -7.56 19.57 23.63
C GLU A 37 -6.51 19.29 22.54
N ALA A 38 -5.65 18.29 22.72
CA ALA A 38 -4.71 17.86 21.69
C ALA A 38 -5.43 17.23 20.50
N MET A 39 -6.44 16.37 20.72
CA MET A 39 -7.30 15.81 19.67
C MET A 39 -7.97 16.89 18.80
N GLU A 40 -8.55 17.91 19.47
CA GLU A 40 -9.18 19.05 18.78
C GLU A 40 -8.16 19.87 17.97
N ARG A 41 -7.03 20.23 18.58
CA ARG A 41 -5.98 21.08 17.97
C ARG A 41 -5.40 20.43 16.70
N HIS A 42 -5.22 19.11 16.70
CA HIS A 42 -4.61 18.36 15.59
C HIS A 42 -5.65 17.71 14.68
N GLN A 43 -6.94 18.01 14.85
CA GLN A 43 -8.06 17.41 14.08
C GLN A 43 -8.00 15.88 14.05
N ALA A 44 -7.61 15.29 15.18
CA ALA A 44 -7.28 13.86 15.26
C ALA A 44 -8.51 12.94 15.23
N TRP A 45 -9.73 13.46 15.40
CA TRP A 45 -10.97 12.68 15.35
C TRP A 45 -11.21 12.02 14.00
N ASP A 46 -11.00 12.76 12.91
CA ASP A 46 -11.15 12.22 11.56
C ASP A 46 -10.10 11.13 11.28
N PHE A 47 -8.88 11.36 11.77
CA PHE A 47 -7.79 10.39 11.64
C PHE A 47 -8.06 9.11 12.45
N GLU A 48 -8.62 9.23 13.65
CA GLU A 48 -9.04 8.07 14.45
C GLU A 48 -10.06 7.21 13.71
N THR A 49 -11.02 7.85 13.05
CA THR A 49 -12.01 7.13 12.23
C THR A 49 -11.35 6.42 11.06
N GLN A 50 -10.43 7.08 10.33
CA GLN A 50 -9.69 6.47 9.23
C GLN A 50 -8.82 5.30 9.68
N TYR A 51 -8.11 5.46 10.78
CA TYR A 51 -7.26 4.44 11.39
C TYR A 51 -8.09 3.18 11.71
N LYS A 52 -9.21 3.33 12.41
CA LYS A 52 -10.11 2.21 12.76
C LYS A 52 -10.68 1.54 11.52
N GLN A 53 -11.03 2.32 10.48
CA GLN A 53 -11.49 1.77 9.20
C GLN A 53 -10.42 0.93 8.49
N ILE A 54 -9.17 1.41 8.42
CA ILE A 54 -8.06 0.66 7.80
C ILE A 54 -7.84 -0.67 8.52
N LEU A 55 -7.79 -0.66 9.86
CA LEU A 55 -7.62 -1.87 10.65
C LEU A 55 -8.77 -2.86 10.46
N PHE A 56 -10.01 -2.37 10.46
CA PHE A 56 -11.20 -3.18 10.22
C PHE A 56 -11.17 -3.81 8.83
N LYS A 57 -10.88 -3.02 7.80
CA LYS A 57 -10.80 -3.50 6.41
C LYS A 57 -9.69 -4.53 6.20
N LEU A 58 -8.58 -4.41 6.90
CA LEU A 58 -7.50 -5.39 6.90
C LEU A 58 -7.71 -6.52 7.91
N GLN A 59 -8.92 -6.63 8.52
CA GLN A 59 -9.29 -7.67 9.50
C GLN A 59 -8.29 -7.80 10.66
N LEU A 60 -7.79 -6.67 11.14
CA LEU A 60 -6.93 -6.55 12.32
C LEU A 60 -7.79 -6.18 13.54
N THR A 61 -8.60 -7.12 14.01
CA THR A 61 -9.60 -6.89 15.08
C THR A 61 -9.05 -7.13 16.49
N GLN A 62 -7.94 -7.86 16.63
CA GLN A 62 -7.32 -8.17 17.93
C GLN A 62 -6.22 -7.16 18.24
N LEU A 63 -6.59 -5.95 18.61
CA LEU A 63 -5.66 -4.84 18.81
C LEU A 63 -4.74 -5.09 20.03
N ASP A 64 -5.23 -5.74 21.07
CA ASP A 64 -4.47 -6.09 22.29
C ASP A 64 -3.46 -7.23 22.08
N ALA A 65 -3.54 -7.96 20.96
CA ALA A 65 -2.65 -9.08 20.71
C ALA A 65 -1.19 -8.62 20.55
N LYS A 66 -0.28 -9.40 21.10
CA LYS A 66 1.16 -9.18 20.88
C LYS A 66 1.51 -9.52 19.42
N VAL A 67 2.31 -8.68 18.78
CA VAL A 67 2.74 -8.91 17.37
C VAL A 67 3.44 -10.26 17.19
N SER A 68 4.13 -10.76 18.23
CA SER A 68 4.76 -12.07 18.21
C SER A 68 3.78 -13.23 18.02
N THR A 69 2.52 -13.08 18.47
CA THR A 69 1.48 -14.11 18.38
C THR A 69 0.71 -14.09 17.07
N LEU A 70 0.88 -13.06 16.25
CA LEU A 70 0.21 -12.94 14.97
C LEU A 70 0.75 -13.95 13.94
N SER A 71 -0.14 -14.46 13.09
CA SER A 71 0.24 -15.23 11.91
C SER A 71 1.08 -14.40 10.92
N GLY A 72 1.78 -15.06 10.00
CA GLY A 72 2.55 -14.39 8.95
C GLY A 72 1.71 -13.43 8.10
N GLY A 73 0.49 -13.85 7.72
CA GLY A 73 -0.47 -13.01 6.99
C GLY A 73 -0.95 -11.81 7.80
N GLN A 74 -1.26 -11.99 9.09
CA GLN A 74 -1.63 -10.89 9.97
C GLN A 74 -0.49 -9.87 10.15
N LYS A 75 0.76 -10.34 10.27
CA LYS A 75 1.93 -9.45 10.34
C LYS A 75 2.12 -8.62 9.09
N LYS A 76 1.91 -9.21 7.91
CA LYS A 76 1.96 -8.48 6.63
C LYS A 76 0.84 -7.46 6.52
N ARG A 77 -0.38 -7.80 6.89
CA ARG A 77 -1.51 -6.85 6.92
C ARG A 77 -1.27 -5.71 7.91
N LEU A 78 -0.67 -6.00 9.07
CA LEU A 78 -0.29 -4.97 10.03
C LEU A 78 0.80 -4.03 9.47
N ALA A 79 1.80 -4.57 8.77
CA ALA A 79 2.81 -3.75 8.11
C ALA A 79 2.20 -2.85 7.01
N LEU A 80 1.26 -3.40 6.22
CA LEU A 80 0.51 -2.63 5.24
C LEU A 80 -0.32 -1.53 5.92
N ALA A 81 -1.07 -1.85 6.98
CA ALA A 81 -1.82 -0.85 7.74
C ALA A 81 -0.94 0.31 8.21
N ASN A 82 0.22 0.01 8.80
CA ASN A 82 1.18 1.03 9.22
C ASN A 82 1.67 1.90 8.07
N ALA A 83 1.98 1.29 6.91
CA ALA A 83 2.42 2.03 5.74
C ALA A 83 1.34 2.99 5.23
N LEU A 84 0.08 2.55 5.18
CA LEU A 84 -1.05 3.37 4.74
C LEU A 84 -1.37 4.51 5.71
N LEU A 85 -1.28 4.26 7.02
CA LEU A 85 -1.56 5.24 8.07
C LEU A 85 -0.55 6.39 8.12
N ASN A 86 0.69 6.14 7.71
CA ASN A 86 1.72 7.18 7.66
C ASN A 86 1.58 8.15 6.48
N LYS A 87 0.71 7.87 5.52
CA LYS A 87 0.45 8.68 4.30
C LYS A 87 1.75 9.21 3.67
N PRO A 88 2.68 8.33 3.27
CA PRO A 88 3.95 8.75 2.68
C PRO A 88 3.73 9.34 1.28
N ASP A 89 4.59 10.26 0.84
CA ASP A 89 4.60 10.76 -0.54
C ASP A 89 4.93 9.68 -1.56
N LEU A 90 5.78 8.70 -1.17
CA LEU A 90 6.14 7.53 -1.95
C LEU A 90 5.97 6.26 -1.12
N LEU A 91 5.12 5.35 -1.61
CA LEU A 91 4.90 4.04 -1.03
C LEU A 91 5.48 2.95 -1.94
N ILE A 92 6.39 2.13 -1.41
CA ILE A 92 7.00 1.01 -2.14
C ILE A 92 6.45 -0.29 -1.56
N LEU A 93 5.83 -1.12 -2.40
CA LEU A 93 5.22 -2.39 -2.00
C LEU A 93 5.74 -3.55 -2.84
N ASP A 94 6.02 -4.66 -2.17
CA ASP A 94 6.35 -5.92 -2.80
C ASP A 94 5.24 -6.93 -2.53
N GLU A 95 4.56 -7.36 -3.60
CA GLU A 95 3.42 -8.30 -3.59
C GLU A 95 2.34 -7.94 -2.55
N PRO A 96 1.75 -6.72 -2.62
CA PRO A 96 0.84 -6.25 -1.58
C PRO A 96 -0.48 -7.02 -1.48
N THR A 97 -0.91 -7.69 -2.55
CA THR A 97 -2.14 -8.49 -2.59
C THR A 97 -1.97 -9.88 -1.97
N ASN A 98 -0.74 -10.34 -1.77
CA ASN A 98 -0.49 -11.61 -1.13
C ASN A 98 -1.05 -11.63 0.31
N HIS A 99 -1.80 -12.67 0.66
CA HIS A 99 -2.47 -12.88 1.94
C HIS A 99 -3.67 -11.94 2.22
N LEU A 100 -4.16 -11.24 1.19
CA LEU A 100 -5.43 -10.53 1.21
C LEU A 100 -6.51 -11.39 0.57
N ASP A 101 -7.72 -11.32 1.09
CA ASP A 101 -8.91 -11.84 0.41
C ASP A 101 -9.43 -10.84 -0.62
N LEU A 102 -10.41 -11.26 -1.41
CA LEU A 102 -10.96 -10.44 -2.49
C LEU A 102 -11.53 -9.11 -1.99
N GLU A 103 -12.21 -9.12 -0.84
CA GLU A 103 -12.82 -7.92 -0.26
C GLU A 103 -11.77 -6.90 0.17
N MET A 104 -10.66 -7.37 0.73
CA MET A 104 -9.51 -6.52 1.08
C MET A 104 -8.83 -5.95 -0.17
N ILE A 105 -8.66 -6.76 -1.23
CA ILE A 105 -8.05 -6.32 -2.49
C ILE A 105 -8.90 -5.23 -3.13
N GLU A 106 -10.21 -5.43 -3.25
CA GLU A 106 -11.14 -4.43 -3.80
C GLU A 106 -11.13 -3.13 -3.00
N TRP A 107 -11.09 -3.24 -1.67
CA TRP A 107 -10.96 -2.06 -0.82
C TRP A 107 -9.62 -1.34 -1.03
N LEU A 108 -8.51 -2.08 -1.15
CA LEU A 108 -7.18 -1.51 -1.37
C LEU A 108 -7.07 -0.80 -2.73
N GLU A 109 -7.70 -1.35 -3.78
CA GLU A 109 -7.83 -0.71 -5.09
C GLU A 109 -8.53 0.65 -4.97
N GLU A 110 -9.66 0.70 -4.27
CA GLU A 110 -10.41 1.94 -4.06
C GLU A 110 -9.66 2.94 -3.16
N PHE A 111 -8.90 2.45 -2.19
CA PHE A 111 -8.04 3.27 -1.35
C PHE A 111 -6.99 4.00 -2.20
N PHE A 112 -6.21 3.27 -3.02
CA PHE A 112 -5.17 3.87 -3.86
C PHE A 112 -5.70 4.80 -4.96
N LYS A 113 -6.94 4.63 -5.40
CA LYS A 113 -7.58 5.57 -6.33
C LYS A 113 -7.95 6.91 -5.70
N LYS A 114 -8.17 6.94 -4.39
CA LYS A 114 -8.65 8.12 -3.65
C LYS A 114 -7.54 8.91 -2.99
N GLU A 115 -6.48 8.23 -2.57
CA GLU A 115 -5.36 8.86 -1.87
C GLU A 115 -4.34 9.41 -2.88
N ASP A 116 -3.81 10.58 -2.61
CA ASP A 116 -2.76 11.21 -3.41
C ASP A 116 -1.37 10.70 -2.97
N ILE A 117 -1.07 9.45 -3.36
CA ILE A 117 0.16 8.74 -3.00
C ILE A 117 0.87 8.31 -4.29
N THR A 118 2.18 8.56 -4.39
CA THR A 118 3.00 7.92 -5.43
C THR A 118 3.26 6.47 -5.03
N LEU A 119 2.76 5.52 -5.84
CA LEU A 119 2.86 4.09 -5.58
C LEU A 119 3.86 3.44 -6.53
N LEU A 120 4.90 2.80 -5.99
CA LEU A 120 5.77 1.89 -6.72
C LEU A 120 5.55 0.48 -6.18
N MET A 121 5.11 -0.45 -7.00
CA MET A 121 4.89 -1.82 -6.55
C MET A 121 5.42 -2.87 -7.50
N VAL A 122 5.77 -4.02 -6.92
CA VAL A 122 6.05 -5.26 -7.65
C VAL A 122 4.92 -6.23 -7.35
N THR A 123 4.25 -6.73 -8.38
CA THR A 123 3.19 -7.75 -8.23
C THR A 123 2.96 -8.50 -9.54
N HIS A 124 2.43 -9.73 -9.43
CA HIS A 124 1.89 -10.48 -10.56
C HIS A 124 0.36 -10.53 -10.58
N ASP A 125 -0.30 -9.79 -9.74
CA ASP A 125 -1.74 -9.63 -9.79
C ASP A 125 -2.15 -8.69 -10.92
N ARG A 126 -2.50 -9.30 -12.06
CA ARG A 126 -2.84 -8.57 -13.30
C ARG A 126 -4.10 -7.72 -13.14
N TYR A 127 -5.05 -8.17 -12.34
CA TYR A 127 -6.30 -7.45 -12.10
C TYR A 127 -6.05 -6.20 -11.26
N PHE A 128 -5.17 -6.32 -10.26
CA PHE A 128 -4.76 -5.19 -9.46
C PHE A 128 -3.98 -4.16 -10.28
N LEU A 129 -3.02 -4.61 -11.11
CA LEU A 129 -2.29 -3.74 -12.04
C LEU A 129 -3.22 -3.00 -13.01
N GLU A 130 -4.21 -3.70 -13.57
CA GLU A 130 -5.18 -3.10 -14.50
C GLU A 130 -5.97 -1.96 -13.88
N ARG A 131 -6.32 -2.06 -12.60
CA ARG A 131 -7.21 -1.13 -11.92
C ARG A 131 -6.52 0.00 -11.20
N VAL A 132 -5.27 -0.20 -10.77
CA VAL A 132 -4.54 0.72 -9.89
C VAL A 132 -3.42 1.46 -10.61
N CYS A 133 -2.72 0.80 -11.58
CA CYS A 133 -1.54 1.38 -12.19
C CYS A 133 -1.87 2.28 -13.37
N ASN A 134 -1.12 3.38 -13.48
CA ASN A 134 -1.12 4.30 -14.62
C ASN A 134 0.17 4.22 -15.45
N GLU A 135 1.18 3.51 -14.95
CA GLU A 135 2.44 3.24 -15.64
C GLU A 135 2.96 1.86 -15.24
N ILE A 136 3.51 1.10 -16.21
CA ILE A 136 4.16 -0.18 -15.98
C ILE A 136 5.61 -0.10 -16.39
N LEU A 137 6.48 -0.55 -15.50
CA LEU A 137 7.92 -0.67 -15.74
C LEU A 137 8.26 -2.16 -15.91
N GLU A 138 8.75 -2.52 -17.09
CA GLU A 138 9.20 -3.87 -17.40
C GLU A 138 10.73 -3.93 -17.39
N LEU A 139 11.30 -4.80 -16.57
CA LEU A 139 12.73 -5.09 -16.58
C LEU A 139 12.98 -6.39 -17.36
N GLU A 140 13.58 -6.30 -18.54
CA GLU A 140 13.90 -7.44 -19.39
C GLU A 140 15.34 -7.37 -19.88
N ASN A 141 16.13 -8.43 -19.67
CA ASN A 141 17.54 -8.52 -20.10
C ASN A 141 18.42 -7.32 -19.69
N GLY A 142 18.17 -6.75 -18.50
CA GLY A 142 18.89 -5.58 -17.99
C GLY A 142 18.44 -4.24 -18.59
N VAL A 143 17.41 -4.22 -19.42
CA VAL A 143 16.82 -3.02 -19.99
C VAL A 143 15.48 -2.73 -19.31
N LEU A 144 15.26 -1.47 -18.95
CA LEU A 144 14.00 -1.00 -18.39
C LEU A 144 13.15 -0.36 -19.45
N TYR A 145 11.97 -0.92 -19.67
CA TYR A 145 10.95 -0.38 -20.58
C TYR A 145 9.83 0.26 -19.77
N SER A 146 9.39 1.44 -20.16
CA SER A 146 8.27 2.16 -19.52
C SER A 146 7.07 2.20 -20.46
N TYR A 147 5.89 1.86 -19.93
CA TYR A 147 4.62 1.87 -20.63
C TYR A 147 3.61 2.72 -19.84
N LYS A 148 3.32 3.92 -20.35
CA LYS A 148 2.35 4.83 -19.73
C LYS A 148 0.93 4.38 -20.04
N GLY A 149 0.33 3.64 -19.12
CA GLY A 149 -0.99 3.04 -19.23
C GLY A 149 -1.18 1.92 -18.21
N ASN A 150 -2.34 1.26 -18.28
CA ASN A 150 -2.68 0.11 -17.47
C ASN A 150 -2.06 -1.19 -18.01
N TYR A 151 -2.41 -2.33 -17.39
CA TYR A 151 -1.85 -3.62 -17.77
C TYR A 151 -2.23 -4.05 -19.20
N SER A 152 -3.46 -3.80 -19.63
CA SER A 152 -3.92 -4.11 -21.00
C SER A 152 -3.11 -3.32 -22.04
N TYR A 153 -2.89 -2.03 -21.80
CA TYR A 153 -2.06 -1.20 -22.69
C TYR A 153 -0.61 -1.70 -22.75
N TYR A 154 -0.05 -2.10 -21.63
CA TYR A 154 1.29 -2.70 -21.58
C TYR A 154 1.39 -3.94 -22.46
N LEU A 155 0.41 -4.88 -22.38
CA LEU A 155 0.41 -6.11 -23.17
C LEU A 155 0.42 -5.81 -24.66
N ASP A 156 -0.46 -4.93 -25.12
CA ASP A 156 -0.54 -4.54 -26.54
C ASP A 156 0.79 -3.96 -27.06
N LYS A 157 1.41 -3.09 -26.26
CA LYS A 157 2.69 -2.46 -26.62
C LYS A 157 3.87 -3.41 -26.57
N LYS A 158 3.89 -4.32 -25.61
CA LYS A 158 4.89 -5.37 -25.51
C LYS A 158 4.83 -6.30 -26.70
N GLU A 159 3.64 -6.76 -27.09
CA GLU A 159 3.45 -7.63 -28.25
C GLU A 159 3.97 -6.97 -29.54
N ALA A 160 3.60 -5.72 -29.79
CA ALA A 160 4.09 -4.96 -30.91
C ALA A 160 5.62 -4.79 -30.93
N ARG A 161 6.23 -4.54 -29.76
CA ARG A 161 7.70 -4.45 -29.61
C ARG A 161 8.38 -5.76 -29.98
N VAL A 162 7.91 -6.87 -29.41
CA VAL A 162 8.48 -8.20 -29.64
C VAL A 162 8.38 -8.60 -31.12
N GLU A 163 7.28 -8.28 -31.81
CA GLU A 163 7.11 -8.54 -33.23
C GLU A 163 8.13 -7.76 -34.11
N ILE A 164 8.35 -6.48 -33.76
CA ILE A 164 9.36 -5.65 -34.45
C ILE A 164 10.76 -6.21 -34.22
N GLU A 165 11.12 -6.56 -33.00
CA GLU A 165 12.44 -7.13 -32.66
C GLU A 165 12.68 -8.45 -33.38
N LYS A 166 11.68 -9.34 -33.44
CA LYS A 166 11.74 -10.59 -34.19
C LYS A 166 11.97 -10.34 -35.71
N THR A 167 11.21 -9.42 -36.26
CA THR A 167 11.33 -9.05 -37.69
C THR A 167 12.73 -8.53 -38.01
N ASN A 168 13.29 -7.69 -37.14
CA ASN A 168 14.64 -7.15 -37.30
C ASN A 168 15.73 -8.23 -37.18
N THR A 169 15.56 -9.16 -36.24
CA THR A 169 16.46 -10.30 -36.07
C THR A 169 16.44 -11.22 -37.27
N ASP A 170 15.27 -11.53 -37.82
CA ASP A 170 15.12 -12.36 -39.00
C ASP A 170 15.77 -11.71 -40.26
N LYS A 171 15.59 -10.39 -40.42
CA LYS A 171 16.26 -9.63 -41.49
C LYS A 171 17.77 -9.66 -41.35
N ALA A 172 18.30 -9.45 -40.15
CA ALA A 172 19.74 -9.50 -39.89
C ALA A 172 20.32 -10.90 -40.22
N GLN A 173 19.66 -11.96 -39.78
CA GLN A 173 20.08 -13.33 -40.10
C GLN A 173 20.06 -13.66 -41.61
N GLN A 174 19.08 -13.11 -42.36
CA GLN A 174 19.02 -13.28 -43.79
C GLN A 174 20.17 -12.55 -44.51
N LEU A 175 20.59 -11.41 -44.02
CA LEU A 175 21.74 -10.68 -44.58
C LEU A 175 23.05 -11.45 -44.36
N TYR A 176 23.28 -11.97 -43.15
CA TYR A 176 24.47 -12.80 -42.85
C TYR A 176 24.55 -14.11 -43.63
N LYS A 177 23.41 -14.68 -44.09
CA LYS A 177 23.40 -15.89 -44.93
C LYS A 177 23.65 -15.63 -46.42
N LYS A 178 23.66 -14.37 -46.86
CA LYS A 178 23.88 -13.97 -48.25
C LYS A 178 25.31 -13.51 -48.55
N GLU A 179 26.10 -13.27 -47.50
CA GLU A 179 27.54 -13.09 -47.57
C GLU A 179 28.27 -14.45 -47.46
#